data_820abb1a36894d633bd23cc22c706ea1
#
_entry.id   820abb1a36894d633bd23cc22c706ea1
#
_cell.length_a   1.000
_cell.length_b   1.000
_cell.length_c   1.000
_cell.angle_alpha   90.00
_cell.angle_beta   90.00
_cell.angle_gamma   90.00
#
_symmetry.space_group_name_H-M   'P 1'
#
loop_
_entity.id
_entity.type
_entity.pdbx_description
1 polymer ?
#
loop_
_entity_poly.entity_id
_entity_poly.type
_entity_poly.pdbx_seq_one_letter_code
_entity_poly.pdbx_strand_id
1 'polypeptide(L)'
;ELTMEKLKAVDSKKYIALFIILSMCYSMITFIVLQDRIKSQYNLLHQETTKIAKGYSNNLSNAANAKEIISELLEEKLYIASESIATKLNTLESSQLDALADEYRVDDIHIYNPQGVIVKTNVKEYIGWKAFEGHPVYNFMTGNSNSLIEEIRPDTESGVYFKYGYYKLDNGSFVQIGIRAEKIHEF
;
A
#
# COMPACT_ATOMS: atom_id res chain seq x y z
N GLU A 1 -34.65 16.04 87.93
CA GLU A 1 -33.60 16.54 86.96
C GLU A 1 -32.89 15.40 86.24
N LEU A 2 -32.51 14.32 86.92
CA LEU A 2 -31.76 13.18 86.28
C LEU A 2 -32.59 12.42 85.27
N THR A 3 -33.91 12.40 85.33
CA THR A 3 -34.81 11.69 84.40
C THR A 3 -34.99 12.42 83.06
N MET A 4 -35.02 13.74 83.03
CA MET A 4 -35.14 14.55 81.84
C MET A 4 -33.86 14.59 81.05
N GLU A 5 -32.68 14.57 81.67
CA GLU A 5 -31.38 14.54 81.07
C GLU A 5 -31.09 13.16 80.35
N LYS A 6 -31.54 12.08 81.01
CA LYS A 6 -31.48 10.72 80.38
C LYS A 6 -32.42 10.58 79.17
N LEU A 7 -33.62 11.18 79.21
CA LEU A 7 -34.57 11.19 78.11
C LEU A 7 -34.01 11.97 76.87
N LYS A 8 -33.45 13.17 77.16
CA LYS A 8 -32.77 13.95 76.08
C LYS A 8 -31.55 13.21 75.49
N ALA A 9 -30.77 12.53 76.33
CA ALA A 9 -29.62 11.76 75.86
C ALA A 9 -30.00 10.50 75.00
N VAL A 10 -31.12 9.86 75.39
CA VAL A 10 -31.66 8.71 74.61
C VAL A 10 -32.20 9.17 73.25
N ASP A 11 -32.87 10.31 73.14
CA ASP A 11 -33.40 10.86 71.90
C ASP A 11 -32.27 11.31 71.00
N SER A 12 -31.22 11.97 71.49
CA SER A 12 -30.08 12.38 70.69
C SER A 12 -29.33 11.19 70.09
N LYS A 13 -29.20 10.10 70.78
CA LYS A 13 -28.60 8.87 70.26
C LYS A 13 -29.41 8.25 69.11
N LYS A 14 -30.70 8.27 69.18
CA LYS A 14 -31.62 7.82 68.13
C LYS A 14 -31.47 8.66 66.86
N TYR A 15 -31.38 10.00 66.97
CA TYR A 15 -31.17 10.90 65.86
C TYR A 15 -29.79 10.72 65.21
N ILE A 16 -28.75 10.50 66.01
CA ILE A 16 -27.39 10.19 65.48
C ILE A 16 -27.40 8.86 64.71
N ALA A 17 -28.02 7.80 65.25
CA ALA A 17 -28.13 6.49 64.58
C ALA A 17 -28.92 6.63 63.28
N LEU A 18 -30.02 7.37 63.24
CA LEU A 18 -30.81 7.62 62.05
C LEU A 18 -29.95 8.34 60.93
N PHE A 19 -29.19 9.38 61.34
CA PHE A 19 -28.31 10.12 60.46
C PHE A 19 -27.23 9.24 59.86
N ILE A 20 -26.61 8.37 60.63
CA ILE A 20 -25.61 7.42 60.15
C ILE A 20 -26.22 6.45 59.12
N ILE A 21 -27.42 5.92 59.39
CA ILE A 21 -28.10 5.01 58.45
C ILE A 21 -28.43 5.72 57.14
N LEU A 22 -28.96 6.94 57.21
CA LEU A 22 -29.26 7.74 55.99
C LEU A 22 -28.02 8.07 55.20
N SER A 23 -26.91 8.41 55.87
CA SER A 23 -25.62 8.66 55.22
C SER A 23 -25.06 7.42 54.53
N MET A 24 -25.17 6.25 55.15
CA MET A 24 -24.75 4.97 54.55
C MET A 24 -25.62 4.61 53.32
N CYS A 25 -26.94 4.80 53.44
CA CYS A 25 -27.84 4.57 52.29
C CYS A 25 -27.53 5.52 51.15
N TYR A 26 -27.30 6.80 51.40
CA TYR A 26 -26.90 7.77 50.39
C TYR A 26 -25.57 7.41 49.70
N SER A 27 -24.56 7.04 50.50
CA SER A 27 -23.26 6.59 49.96
C SER A 27 -23.39 5.34 49.10
N MET A 28 -24.24 4.38 49.49
CA MET A 28 -24.49 3.17 48.73
C MET A 28 -25.17 3.47 47.39
N ILE A 29 -26.18 4.33 47.39
CA ILE A 29 -26.89 4.74 46.17
C ILE A 29 -25.94 5.47 45.24
N THR A 30 -25.17 6.44 45.75
CA THR A 30 -24.18 7.17 44.91
C THR A 30 -23.12 6.25 44.34
N PHE A 31 -22.66 5.27 45.11
CA PHE A 31 -21.68 4.25 44.60
C PHE A 31 -22.27 3.43 43.44
N ILE A 32 -23.52 2.95 43.60
CA ILE A 32 -24.19 2.17 42.53
C ILE A 32 -24.35 3.01 41.26
N VAL A 33 -24.81 4.26 41.39
CA VAL A 33 -24.99 5.17 40.25
C VAL A 33 -23.64 5.47 39.56
N LEU A 34 -22.58 5.65 40.35
CA LEU A 34 -21.23 5.88 39.78
C LEU A 34 -20.72 4.68 39.01
N GLN A 35 -20.88 3.48 39.57
CA GLN A 35 -20.49 2.24 38.90
C GLN A 35 -21.23 2.04 37.57
N ASP A 36 -22.51 2.31 37.54
CA ASP A 36 -23.31 2.20 36.31
C ASP A 36 -22.88 3.22 35.24
N ARG A 37 -22.61 4.47 35.64
CA ARG A 37 -22.07 5.50 34.73
C ARG A 37 -20.71 5.14 34.18
N ILE A 38 -19.79 4.66 35.01
CA ILE A 38 -18.45 4.23 34.59
C ILE A 38 -18.57 3.09 33.57
N LYS A 39 -19.39 2.08 33.85
CA LYS A 39 -19.63 0.95 32.95
C LYS A 39 -20.24 1.40 31.63
N SER A 40 -21.19 2.31 31.65
CA SER A 40 -21.82 2.87 30.45
C SER A 40 -20.82 3.64 29.60
N GLN A 41 -20.00 4.51 30.19
CA GLN A 41 -18.96 5.25 29.50
C GLN A 41 -17.87 4.31 28.90
N TYR A 42 -17.47 3.30 29.65
CA TYR A 42 -16.52 2.30 29.17
C TYR A 42 -17.06 1.55 27.94
N ASN A 43 -18.32 1.13 27.97
CA ASN A 43 -18.96 0.46 26.85
C ASN A 43 -19.05 1.36 25.62
N LEU A 44 -19.40 2.63 25.80
CA LEU A 44 -19.46 3.61 24.72
C LEU A 44 -18.07 3.81 24.08
N LEU A 45 -17.06 4.03 24.91
CA LEU A 45 -15.67 4.19 24.45
C LEU A 45 -15.18 2.95 23.69
N HIS A 46 -15.50 1.75 24.20
CA HIS A 46 -15.14 0.50 23.54
C HIS A 46 -15.83 0.36 22.18
N GLN A 47 -17.11 0.72 22.07
CA GLN A 47 -17.84 0.71 20.80
C GLN A 47 -17.25 1.70 19.78
N GLU A 48 -16.94 2.92 20.20
CA GLU A 48 -16.33 3.94 19.35
C GLU A 48 -14.94 3.51 18.87
N THR A 49 -14.10 3.00 19.77
CA THR A 49 -12.77 2.49 19.44
C THR A 49 -12.85 1.33 18.43
N THR A 50 -13.79 0.41 18.64
CA THR A 50 -14.00 -0.72 17.72
C THR A 50 -14.47 -0.23 16.34
N LYS A 51 -15.35 0.76 16.29
CA LYS A 51 -15.83 1.36 15.03
C LYS A 51 -14.69 2.04 14.26
N ILE A 52 -13.85 2.79 14.96
CA ILE A 52 -12.65 3.43 14.39
C ILE A 52 -11.69 2.36 13.87
N ALA A 53 -11.38 1.34 14.65
CA ALA A 53 -10.48 0.26 14.23
C ALA A 53 -10.98 -0.49 12.99
N LYS A 54 -12.29 -0.77 12.90
CA LYS A 54 -12.90 -1.35 11.70
C LYS A 54 -12.81 -0.41 10.49
N GLY A 55 -13.01 0.90 10.69
CA GLY A 55 -12.84 1.89 9.63
C GLY A 55 -11.42 1.89 9.06
N TYR A 56 -10.40 1.91 9.91
CA TYR A 56 -9.00 1.82 9.48
C TYR A 56 -8.69 0.49 8.77
N SER A 57 -9.19 -0.64 9.29
CA SER A 57 -9.01 -1.95 8.66
C SER A 57 -9.61 -2.00 7.25
N ASN A 58 -10.81 -1.46 7.06
CA ASN A 58 -11.45 -1.40 5.75
C ASN A 58 -10.68 -0.48 4.78
N ASN A 59 -10.23 0.69 5.25
CA ASN A 59 -9.44 1.60 4.43
C ASN A 59 -8.12 0.97 3.98
N LEU A 60 -7.44 0.25 4.89
CA LEU A 60 -6.20 -0.46 4.56
C LEU A 60 -6.43 -1.59 3.55
N SER A 61 -7.52 -2.35 3.72
CA SER A 61 -7.91 -3.40 2.76
C SER A 61 -8.21 -2.81 1.38
N ASN A 62 -8.96 -1.71 1.31
CA ASN A 62 -9.25 -1.03 0.05
C ASN A 62 -7.98 -0.49 -0.62
N ALA A 63 -7.04 0.06 0.15
CA ALA A 63 -5.75 0.53 -0.38
C ALA A 63 -4.89 -0.64 -0.91
N ALA A 64 -4.90 -1.79 -0.23
CA ALA A 64 -4.19 -2.99 -0.69
C ALA A 64 -4.79 -3.51 -2.01
N ASN A 65 -6.11 -3.59 -2.11
CA ASN A 65 -6.81 -4.00 -3.35
C ASN A 65 -6.56 -3.02 -4.50
N ALA A 66 -6.56 -1.71 -4.24
CA ALA A 66 -6.24 -0.70 -5.24
C ALA A 66 -4.80 -0.85 -5.77
N LYS A 67 -3.84 -1.12 -4.88
CA LYS A 67 -2.46 -1.39 -5.27
C LYS A 67 -2.34 -2.62 -6.17
N GLU A 68 -3.05 -3.70 -5.86
CA GLU A 68 -3.07 -4.92 -6.68
C GLU A 68 -3.62 -4.64 -8.09
N ILE A 69 -4.77 -3.95 -8.19
CA ILE A 69 -5.37 -3.56 -9.47
C ILE A 69 -4.43 -2.67 -10.29
N ILE A 70 -3.77 -1.70 -9.66
CA ILE A 70 -2.78 -0.84 -10.34
C ILE A 70 -1.62 -1.67 -10.86
N SER A 71 -1.12 -2.64 -10.10
CA SER A 71 -0.03 -3.53 -10.54
C SER A 71 -0.45 -4.34 -11.76
N GLU A 72 -1.64 -4.94 -11.75
CA GLU A 72 -2.18 -5.71 -12.88
C GLU A 72 -2.33 -4.84 -14.14
N LEU A 73 -2.89 -3.63 -14.00
CA LEU A 73 -3.04 -2.70 -15.14
C LEU A 73 -1.70 -2.25 -15.72
N LEU A 74 -0.68 -2.05 -14.86
CA LEU A 74 0.67 -1.73 -15.32
C LEU A 74 1.32 -2.90 -16.06
N GLU A 75 1.12 -4.12 -15.60
CA GLU A 75 1.63 -5.33 -16.25
C GLU A 75 1.01 -5.53 -17.63
N GLU A 76 -0.30 -5.39 -17.73
CA GLU A 76 -1.02 -5.44 -19.01
C GLU A 76 -0.53 -4.35 -19.97
N LYS A 77 -0.38 -3.11 -19.47
CA LYS A 77 0.14 -2.00 -20.25
C LYS A 77 1.56 -2.27 -20.78
N LEU A 78 2.46 -2.73 -19.91
CA LEU A 78 3.85 -3.05 -20.31
C LEU A 78 3.88 -4.20 -21.32
N TYR A 79 3.03 -5.21 -21.14
CA TYR A 79 2.92 -6.31 -22.10
C TYR A 79 2.46 -5.81 -23.47
N ILE A 80 1.34 -5.08 -23.54
CA ILE A 80 0.77 -4.56 -24.78
C ILE A 80 1.76 -3.63 -25.50
N ALA A 81 2.40 -2.73 -24.75
CA ALA A 81 3.37 -1.79 -25.33
C ALA A 81 4.61 -2.53 -25.89
N SER A 82 5.18 -3.47 -25.13
CA SER A 82 6.35 -4.23 -25.59
C SER A 82 6.04 -5.09 -26.82
N GLU A 83 4.90 -5.78 -26.85
CA GLU A 83 4.42 -6.55 -28.00
C GLU A 83 4.18 -5.66 -29.22
N SER A 84 3.47 -4.55 -29.05
CA SER A 84 3.16 -3.60 -30.13
C SER A 84 4.42 -3.00 -30.75
N ILE A 85 5.41 -2.64 -29.95
CA ILE A 85 6.70 -2.13 -30.44
C ILE A 85 7.49 -3.26 -31.12
N ALA A 86 7.52 -4.46 -30.53
CA ALA A 86 8.22 -5.61 -31.08
C ALA A 86 7.74 -5.96 -32.50
N THR A 87 6.44 -5.94 -32.75
CA THR A 87 5.86 -6.24 -34.08
C THR A 87 6.23 -5.21 -35.15
N LYS A 88 6.62 -4.01 -34.76
CA LYS A 88 7.02 -2.91 -35.68
C LYS A 88 8.54 -2.75 -35.81
N LEU A 89 9.36 -3.60 -35.20
CA LEU A 89 10.82 -3.42 -35.10
C LEU A 89 11.53 -3.16 -36.45
N ASN A 90 11.09 -3.82 -37.52
CA ASN A 90 11.72 -3.73 -38.85
C ASN A 90 11.47 -2.36 -39.52
N THR A 91 10.42 -1.67 -39.16
CA THR A 91 10.03 -0.38 -39.79
C THR A 91 10.30 0.80 -38.89
N LEU A 92 10.67 0.56 -37.64
CA LEU A 92 10.81 1.59 -36.63
C LEU A 92 12.16 2.27 -36.69
N GLU A 93 12.19 3.59 -36.81
CA GLU A 93 13.41 4.39 -36.76
C GLU A 93 13.67 4.86 -35.30
N SER A 94 14.94 5.03 -34.92
CA SER A 94 15.31 5.52 -33.59
C SER A 94 14.68 6.88 -33.27
N SER A 95 14.47 7.74 -34.26
CA SER A 95 13.83 9.06 -34.11
C SER A 95 12.34 8.99 -33.69
N GLN A 96 11.71 7.84 -33.82
CA GLN A 96 10.30 7.61 -33.47
C GLN A 96 10.13 7.09 -32.04
N LEU A 97 11.21 6.65 -31.39
CA LEU A 97 11.13 6.01 -30.08
C LEU A 97 10.72 6.99 -28.96
N ASP A 98 11.12 8.25 -29.06
CA ASP A 98 10.69 9.28 -28.10
C ASP A 98 9.15 9.48 -28.18
N ALA A 99 8.61 9.59 -29.39
CA ALA A 99 7.18 9.73 -29.61
C ALA A 99 6.38 8.49 -29.14
N LEU A 100 6.95 7.30 -29.35
CA LEU A 100 6.34 6.06 -28.84
C LEU A 100 6.42 5.96 -27.32
N ALA A 101 7.51 6.39 -26.70
CA ALA A 101 7.62 6.46 -25.24
C ALA A 101 6.54 7.35 -24.64
N ASP A 102 6.30 8.52 -25.26
CA ASP A 102 5.22 9.43 -24.87
C ASP A 102 3.83 8.81 -25.11
N GLU A 103 3.60 8.18 -26.28
CA GLU A 103 2.32 7.55 -26.64
C GLU A 103 1.94 6.45 -25.65
N TYR A 104 2.89 5.55 -25.34
CA TYR A 104 2.68 4.47 -24.38
C TYR A 104 2.88 4.90 -22.93
N ARG A 105 3.30 6.16 -22.66
CA ARG A 105 3.63 6.68 -21.33
C ARG A 105 4.61 5.76 -20.60
N VAL A 106 5.70 5.42 -21.27
CA VAL A 106 6.84 4.68 -20.73
C VAL A 106 8.07 5.57 -20.74
N ASP A 107 9.06 5.29 -19.92
CA ASP A 107 10.27 6.12 -19.83
C ASP A 107 11.32 5.65 -20.80
N ASP A 108 11.60 4.35 -20.81
CA ASP A 108 12.69 3.75 -21.56
C ASP A 108 12.16 2.72 -22.57
N ILE A 109 12.69 2.76 -23.78
CA ILE A 109 12.48 1.76 -24.83
C ILE A 109 13.85 1.35 -25.36
N HIS A 110 14.20 0.07 -25.18
CA HIS A 110 15.42 -0.51 -25.69
C HIS A 110 15.10 -1.67 -26.64
N ILE A 111 15.67 -1.62 -27.83
CA ILE A 111 15.53 -2.66 -28.86
C ILE A 111 16.85 -3.38 -28.97
N TYR A 112 16.83 -4.68 -28.75
CA TYR A 112 17.96 -5.56 -28.74
C TYR A 112 18.00 -6.44 -30.02
N ASN A 113 19.20 -6.64 -30.53
CA ASN A 113 19.41 -7.71 -31.50
C ASN A 113 19.50 -9.09 -30.83
N PRO A 114 19.52 -10.22 -31.58
CA PRO A 114 19.60 -11.57 -31.01
C PRO A 114 20.86 -11.82 -30.15
N GLN A 115 21.90 -10.98 -30.27
CA GLN A 115 23.14 -11.07 -29.49
C GLN A 115 23.09 -10.26 -28.20
N GLY A 116 21.91 -9.67 -27.88
CA GLY A 116 21.69 -8.89 -26.68
C GLY A 116 22.34 -7.49 -26.68
N VAL A 117 22.58 -6.93 -27.89
CA VAL A 117 23.10 -5.57 -28.04
C VAL A 117 21.95 -4.61 -28.32
N ILE A 118 21.90 -3.48 -27.62
CA ILE A 118 20.94 -2.39 -27.87
C ILE A 118 21.29 -1.74 -29.22
N VAL A 119 20.40 -1.89 -30.20
CA VAL A 119 20.56 -1.34 -31.57
C VAL A 119 19.71 -0.08 -31.79
N LYS A 120 18.62 0.09 -31.04
CA LYS A 120 17.79 1.30 -31.07
C LYS A 120 17.28 1.58 -29.64
N THR A 121 17.21 2.83 -29.24
CA THR A 121 16.70 3.26 -27.95
C THR A 121 16.37 4.74 -27.96
N ASN A 122 15.44 5.18 -27.11
CA ASN A 122 15.21 6.60 -26.82
C ASN A 122 16.22 7.18 -25.82
N VAL A 123 16.98 6.33 -25.10
CA VAL A 123 18.05 6.73 -24.17
C VAL A 123 19.41 6.53 -24.83
N LYS A 124 19.92 7.59 -25.45
CA LYS A 124 21.09 7.55 -26.36
C LYS A 124 22.35 6.95 -25.74
N GLU A 125 22.54 7.10 -24.45
CA GLU A 125 23.70 6.61 -23.69
C GLU A 125 23.79 5.10 -23.70
N TYR A 126 22.70 4.38 -23.93
CA TYR A 126 22.65 2.90 -23.94
C TYR A 126 22.86 2.27 -25.32
N ILE A 127 23.00 3.04 -26.39
CA ILE A 127 23.29 2.49 -27.71
C ILE A 127 24.60 1.67 -27.67
N GLY A 128 24.53 0.41 -28.15
CA GLY A 128 25.66 -0.50 -28.14
C GLY A 128 25.93 -1.22 -26.83
N TRP A 129 25.18 -0.91 -25.78
CA TRP A 129 25.23 -1.68 -24.54
C TRP A 129 24.87 -3.14 -24.80
N LYS A 130 25.60 -4.07 -24.20
CA LYS A 130 25.45 -5.51 -24.43
C LYS A 130 25.12 -6.23 -23.12
N ALA A 131 24.08 -7.06 -23.15
CA ALA A 131 23.73 -7.94 -22.07
C ALA A 131 24.84 -8.95 -21.76
N PHE A 132 25.13 -9.16 -20.48
CA PHE A 132 26.16 -10.06 -19.96
C PHE A 132 25.57 -11.07 -18.96
N GLU A 133 26.27 -12.17 -18.77
CA GLU A 133 25.86 -13.24 -17.87
C GLU A 133 25.60 -12.71 -16.43
N GLY A 134 24.47 -13.11 -15.83
CA GLY A 134 24.01 -12.62 -14.53
C GLY A 134 23.14 -11.37 -14.58
N HIS A 135 23.11 -10.65 -15.71
CA HIS A 135 22.21 -9.52 -15.87
C HIS A 135 20.76 -9.98 -16.17
N PRO A 136 19.70 -9.32 -15.66
CA PRO A 136 18.30 -9.70 -15.92
C PRO A 136 17.96 -9.79 -17.40
N VAL A 137 18.42 -8.86 -18.23
CA VAL A 137 18.24 -8.86 -19.68
C VAL A 137 18.85 -10.12 -20.33
N TYR A 138 20.05 -10.56 -19.88
CA TYR A 138 20.68 -11.77 -20.36
C TYR A 138 19.87 -13.02 -20.02
N ASN A 139 19.33 -13.08 -18.80
CA ASN A 139 18.49 -14.18 -18.35
C ASN A 139 17.20 -14.27 -19.19
N PHE A 140 16.58 -13.14 -19.52
CA PHE A 140 15.43 -13.11 -20.43
C PHE A 140 15.81 -13.54 -21.85
N MET A 141 16.92 -13.00 -22.41
CA MET A 141 17.38 -13.31 -23.75
C MET A 141 17.62 -14.81 -23.94
N THR A 142 18.25 -15.47 -22.98
CA THR A 142 18.60 -16.90 -23.02
C THR A 142 17.48 -17.82 -22.52
N GLY A 143 16.46 -17.28 -21.88
CA GLY A 143 15.29 -18.00 -21.39
C GLY A 143 14.33 -18.41 -22.53
N ASN A 144 13.40 -19.31 -22.20
CA ASN A 144 12.44 -19.86 -23.16
C ASN A 144 11.15 -19.01 -23.28
N SER A 145 10.99 -17.99 -22.46
CA SER A 145 9.79 -17.13 -22.48
C SER A 145 9.90 -16.10 -23.60
N ASN A 146 8.80 -15.85 -24.29
CA ASN A 146 8.71 -14.78 -25.30
C ASN A 146 8.28 -13.44 -24.69
N SER A 147 7.78 -13.43 -23.45
CA SER A 147 7.44 -12.21 -22.72
C SER A 147 7.78 -12.35 -21.24
N LEU A 148 8.07 -11.24 -20.61
CA LEU A 148 8.33 -11.15 -19.18
C LEU A 148 7.94 -9.75 -18.68
N ILE A 149 7.24 -9.69 -17.56
CA ILE A 149 7.10 -8.46 -16.79
C ILE A 149 7.82 -8.68 -15.45
N GLU A 150 8.80 -7.83 -15.18
CA GLU A 150 9.58 -7.92 -13.93
C GLU A 150 8.88 -7.19 -12.78
N GLU A 151 9.21 -7.60 -11.56
CA GLU A 151 8.94 -6.80 -10.38
C GLU A 151 9.76 -5.51 -10.41
N ILE A 152 9.33 -4.51 -9.62
CA ILE A 152 10.08 -3.26 -9.50
C ILE A 152 11.46 -3.56 -8.93
N ARG A 153 12.51 -3.16 -9.67
CA ARG A 153 13.91 -3.30 -9.27
C ARG A 153 14.74 -2.08 -9.64
N PRO A 154 15.90 -1.88 -9.02
CA PRO A 154 16.85 -0.88 -9.49
C PRO A 154 17.38 -1.27 -10.87
N ASP A 155 17.48 -0.29 -11.74
CA ASP A 155 18.26 -0.40 -12.99
C ASP A 155 19.74 -0.56 -12.64
N THR A 156 20.42 -1.44 -13.36
CA THR A 156 21.79 -1.82 -13.03
C THR A 156 22.83 -0.75 -13.34
N GLU A 157 22.51 0.17 -14.23
CA GLU A 157 23.42 1.24 -14.66
C GLU A 157 23.17 2.53 -13.90
N SER A 158 21.88 2.94 -13.78
CA SER A 158 21.49 4.20 -13.17
C SER A 158 21.14 4.09 -11.67
N GLY A 159 20.80 2.89 -11.20
CA GLY A 159 20.27 2.66 -9.85
C GLY A 159 18.84 3.18 -9.61
N VAL A 160 18.21 3.79 -10.60
CA VAL A 160 16.81 4.23 -10.53
C VAL A 160 15.89 3.02 -10.57
N TYR A 161 14.81 3.07 -9.78
CA TYR A 161 13.85 1.95 -9.73
C TYR A 161 12.89 1.99 -10.91
N PHE A 162 12.79 0.86 -11.61
CA PHE A 162 11.92 0.64 -12.76
C PHE A 162 11.09 -0.64 -12.61
N LYS A 163 9.92 -0.66 -13.27
CA LYS A 163 9.21 -1.88 -13.66
C LYS A 163 9.42 -2.10 -15.14
N TYR A 164 9.98 -3.26 -15.52
CA TYR A 164 10.31 -3.58 -16.91
C TYR A 164 9.37 -4.60 -17.51
N GLY A 165 9.06 -4.42 -18.80
CA GLY A 165 8.39 -5.39 -19.65
C GLY A 165 9.26 -5.74 -20.85
N TYR A 166 9.22 -7.02 -21.26
CA TYR A 166 9.99 -7.55 -22.37
C TYR A 166 9.10 -8.32 -23.33
N TYR A 167 9.41 -8.24 -24.62
CA TYR A 167 8.81 -9.07 -25.65
C TYR A 167 9.83 -9.49 -26.69
N LYS A 168 9.94 -10.82 -26.96
CA LYS A 168 10.93 -11.44 -27.87
C LYS A 168 10.24 -11.98 -29.11
N LEU A 169 10.81 -11.68 -30.28
CA LEU A 169 10.38 -12.20 -31.55
C LEU A 169 11.05 -13.55 -31.86
N ASP A 170 10.48 -14.30 -32.81
CA ASP A 170 11.00 -15.61 -33.26
C ASP A 170 12.43 -15.55 -33.80
N ASN A 171 12.85 -14.40 -34.34
CA ASN A 171 14.23 -14.18 -34.81
C ASN A 171 15.23 -13.90 -33.67
N GLY A 172 14.80 -13.92 -32.42
CA GLY A 172 15.62 -13.68 -31.25
C GLY A 172 15.84 -12.20 -30.89
N SER A 173 15.40 -11.24 -31.71
CA SER A 173 15.39 -9.83 -31.35
C SER A 173 14.31 -9.58 -30.31
N PHE A 174 14.51 -8.60 -29.41
CA PHE A 174 13.52 -8.30 -28.38
C PHE A 174 13.48 -6.83 -28.02
N VAL A 175 12.40 -6.45 -27.40
CA VAL A 175 12.16 -5.11 -26.82
C VAL A 175 12.17 -5.22 -25.30
N GLN A 176 12.78 -4.26 -24.65
CA GLN A 176 12.60 -3.95 -23.24
C GLN A 176 11.99 -2.56 -23.13
N ILE A 177 10.95 -2.41 -22.34
CA ILE A 177 10.38 -1.11 -21.99
C ILE A 177 10.37 -0.95 -20.47
N GLY A 178 10.53 0.28 -20.00
CA GLY A 178 10.62 0.60 -18.58
C GLY A 178 9.72 1.76 -18.16
N ILE A 179 9.09 1.62 -17.00
CA ILE A 179 8.40 2.72 -16.32
C ILE A 179 9.09 2.94 -14.98
N ARG A 180 9.47 4.19 -14.71
CA ARG A 180 10.05 4.57 -13.41
C ARG A 180 9.05 4.36 -12.28
N ALA A 181 9.52 3.77 -11.18
CA ALA A 181 8.67 3.47 -10.03
C ALA A 181 8.03 4.72 -9.41
N GLU A 182 8.70 5.87 -9.46
CA GLU A 182 8.17 7.14 -8.98
C GLU A 182 6.92 7.60 -9.74
N LYS A 183 6.79 7.26 -11.04
CA LYS A 183 5.61 7.59 -11.86
C LYS A 183 4.44 6.62 -11.69
N ILE A 184 4.67 5.47 -11.08
CA ILE A 184 3.60 4.47 -10.84
C ILE A 184 2.51 5.01 -9.92
N HIS A 185 2.84 5.97 -9.06
CA HIS A 185 1.88 6.62 -8.16
C HIS A 185 1.03 7.72 -8.84
N GLU A 186 1.31 8.04 -10.10
CA GLU A 186 0.55 9.03 -10.89
C GLU A 186 -0.60 8.39 -11.70
N PHE A 187 -0.75 7.07 -11.61
CA PHE A 187 -1.82 6.27 -12.18
C PHE A 187 -2.77 5.80 -11.09
#